data_2e60f869298c5ae8f7471b5ec134fc73
#
_entry.id   2e60f869298c5ae8f7471b5ec134fc73
#
_cell.length_a   1.000
_cell.length_b   1.000
_cell.length_c   1.000
_cell.angle_alpha   90.00
_cell.angle_beta   90.00
_cell.angle_gamma   90.00
#
_symmetry.space_group_name_H-M   'P 1'
#
loop_
_entity.id
_entity.type
_entity.pdbx_description
1 polymer ?
#
loop_
_entity_poly.entity_id
_entity_poly.type
_entity_poly.pdbx_seq_one_letter_code
_entity_poly.pdbx_strand_id
1 'polypeptide(L)'
;MNFNIVLYQPEIPQNTGNIARTCVLTDCKLHLIKPLGFELDEKHLKRAGLDYWKYLDLEVHESYEDFMKKYGHNKIYLASTHGSEFYDEVKFKQGDFIMFGRETCGVPEDVHNACENMRVPMIKSSDRSLNLSNTVAIIAYEALKQIGFPNMK
;
A
#
# COMPACT_ATOMS: atom_id res chain seq x y z
N MET A 1 -3.98 6.83 14.06
CA MET A 1 -3.55 6.22 12.79
C MET A 1 -3.78 4.71 12.86
N ASN A 2 -4.49 4.17 11.88
CA ASN A 2 -4.87 2.76 11.91
C ASN A 2 -3.78 1.84 11.35
N PHE A 3 -3.34 2.07 10.12
CA PHE A 3 -2.31 1.27 9.46
C PHE A 3 -1.34 2.14 8.68
N ASN A 4 -0.18 1.55 8.35
CA ASN A 4 0.81 2.13 7.46
C ASN A 4 0.69 1.44 6.10
N ILE A 5 0.24 2.16 5.09
CA ILE A 5 0.19 1.68 3.71
C ILE A 5 1.47 2.13 3.02
N VAL A 6 2.21 1.19 2.43
CA VAL A 6 3.51 1.46 1.82
C VAL A 6 3.45 1.10 0.34
N LEU A 7 3.78 2.06 -0.52
CA LEU A 7 3.86 1.82 -1.97
C LEU A 7 5.32 1.79 -2.38
N TYR A 8 5.77 0.63 -2.87
CA TYR A 8 7.12 0.45 -3.37
C TYR A 8 7.20 0.98 -4.80
N GLN A 9 7.88 2.12 -4.99
CA GLN A 9 8.14 2.73 -6.31
C GLN A 9 6.89 2.78 -7.21
N PRO A 10 5.78 3.39 -6.76
CA PRO A 10 4.55 3.40 -7.54
C PRO A 10 4.75 4.13 -8.87
N GLU A 11 4.12 3.61 -9.93
CA GLU A 11 4.36 4.04 -11.30
C GLU A 11 3.22 4.90 -11.85
N ILE A 12 1.98 4.63 -11.43
CA ILE A 12 0.77 5.21 -12.02
C ILE A 12 0.15 6.21 -11.05
N PRO A 13 0.12 7.53 -11.40
CA PRO A 13 -0.36 8.55 -10.50
C PRO A 13 -1.83 8.39 -10.10
N GLN A 14 -2.69 7.90 -10.99
CA GLN A 14 -4.11 7.68 -10.69
C GLN A 14 -4.29 6.63 -9.59
N ASN A 15 -3.48 5.57 -9.57
CA ASN A 15 -3.51 4.57 -8.52
C ASN A 15 -3.10 5.18 -7.17
N THR A 16 -2.01 5.92 -7.16
CA THR A 16 -1.55 6.60 -5.94
C THR A 16 -2.61 7.58 -5.44
N GLY A 17 -3.29 8.27 -6.37
CA GLY A 17 -4.39 9.17 -6.02
C GLY A 17 -5.55 8.48 -5.33
N ASN A 18 -6.01 7.38 -5.89
CA ASN A 18 -7.09 6.58 -5.29
C ASN A 18 -6.68 6.01 -3.94
N ILE A 19 -5.43 5.56 -3.81
CA ILE A 19 -4.89 5.03 -2.56
C ILE A 19 -4.80 6.14 -1.50
N ALA A 20 -4.36 7.33 -1.88
CA ALA A 20 -4.32 8.48 -0.97
C ALA A 20 -5.70 8.79 -0.42
N ARG A 21 -6.73 8.76 -1.27
CA ARG A 21 -8.12 8.95 -0.85
C ARG A 21 -8.55 7.90 0.17
N THR A 22 -8.25 6.63 -0.11
CA THR A 22 -8.54 5.54 0.82
C THR A 22 -7.84 5.76 2.17
N CYS A 23 -6.57 6.17 2.16
CA CYS A 23 -5.82 6.42 3.38
C CYS A 23 -6.43 7.55 4.21
N VAL A 24 -6.83 8.64 3.58
CA VAL A 24 -7.49 9.75 4.28
C VAL A 24 -8.78 9.29 4.95
N LEU A 25 -9.60 8.51 4.23
CA LEU A 25 -10.92 8.09 4.71
C LEU A 25 -10.86 6.95 5.74
N THR A 26 -9.70 6.33 5.91
CA THR A 26 -9.53 5.20 6.82
C THR A 26 -8.53 5.48 7.96
N ASP A 27 -8.07 6.71 8.08
CA ASP A 27 -7.05 7.13 9.04
C ASP A 27 -5.79 6.26 8.96
N CYS A 28 -5.32 6.00 7.74
CA CYS A 28 -4.07 5.31 7.47
C CYS A 28 -3.00 6.28 7.00
N LYS A 29 -1.76 6.01 7.40
CA LYS A 29 -0.61 6.76 6.90
C LYS A 29 -0.15 6.15 5.58
N LEU A 30 0.20 7.01 4.62
CA LEU A 30 0.73 6.59 3.33
C LEU A 30 2.24 6.83 3.28
N HIS A 31 2.98 5.79 2.91
CA HIS A 31 4.42 5.87 2.64
C HIS A 31 4.65 5.63 1.16
N LEU A 32 5.43 6.50 0.54
CA LEU A 32 5.87 6.34 -0.85
C LEU A 32 7.38 6.13 -0.88
N ILE A 33 7.84 5.06 -1.50
CA ILE A 33 9.27 4.78 -1.68
C ILE A 33 9.67 5.17 -3.10
N LYS A 34 10.60 6.11 -3.22
CA LYS A 34 11.15 6.53 -4.52
C LYS A 34 12.09 5.48 -5.11
N PRO A 35 12.29 5.47 -6.45
CA PRO A 35 11.77 6.43 -7.42
C PRO A 35 10.29 6.23 -7.74
N LEU A 36 9.60 7.34 -8.05
CA LEU A 36 8.21 7.33 -8.48
C LEU A 36 8.12 7.47 -9.99
N GLY A 37 7.11 6.87 -10.59
CA GLY A 37 6.83 7.02 -12.01
C GLY A 37 6.16 8.34 -12.40
N PHE A 38 6.05 9.28 -11.47
CA PHE A 38 5.37 10.57 -11.64
C PHE A 38 5.97 11.60 -10.69
N GLU A 39 5.60 12.87 -10.87
CA GLU A 39 6.03 13.97 -10.00
C GLU A 39 5.00 14.25 -8.92
N LEU A 40 5.50 14.46 -7.68
CA LEU A 40 4.68 14.85 -6.52
C LEU A 40 4.53 16.38 -6.44
N ASP A 41 4.07 17.02 -7.51
CA ASP A 41 3.78 18.44 -7.49
C ASP A 41 2.27 18.69 -7.45
N GLU A 42 1.89 19.88 -7.01
CA GLU A 42 0.49 20.27 -6.84
C GLU A 42 -0.31 20.15 -8.15
N LYS A 43 0.31 20.49 -9.28
CA LYS A 43 -0.33 20.48 -10.59
C LYS A 43 -0.67 19.07 -11.03
N HIS A 44 0.28 18.14 -10.89
CA HIS A 44 0.06 16.73 -11.24
C HIS A 44 -0.94 16.07 -10.29
N LEU A 45 -0.89 16.43 -9.02
CA LEU A 45 -1.82 15.94 -8.00
C LEU A 45 -3.26 16.38 -8.28
N LYS A 46 -3.47 17.64 -8.67
CA LYS A 46 -4.79 18.14 -9.05
C LYS A 46 -5.35 17.44 -10.28
N ARG A 47 -4.50 17.15 -11.29
CA ARG A 47 -4.91 16.44 -12.49
C ARG A 47 -5.36 15.00 -12.19
N ALA A 48 -4.78 14.38 -11.18
CA ALA A 48 -5.16 13.04 -10.74
C ALA A 48 -6.41 13.04 -9.83
N GLY A 49 -7.03 14.19 -9.60
CA GLY A 49 -8.23 14.32 -8.77
C GLY A 49 -7.95 14.22 -7.28
N LEU A 50 -6.78 14.68 -6.84
CA LEU A 50 -6.30 14.47 -5.47
C LEU A 50 -6.62 15.64 -4.54
N ASP A 51 -7.90 15.98 -4.39
CA ASP A 51 -8.35 17.00 -3.43
C ASP A 51 -8.08 16.61 -1.99
N TYR A 52 -7.84 15.33 -1.73
CA TYR A 52 -7.61 14.77 -0.40
C TYR A 52 -6.16 14.93 0.08
N TRP A 53 -5.25 15.33 -0.80
CA TRP A 53 -3.81 15.36 -0.51
C TRP A 53 -3.45 16.19 0.72
N LYS A 54 -4.12 17.32 0.90
CA LYS A 54 -3.89 18.21 2.05
C LYS A 54 -4.26 17.59 3.41
N TYR A 55 -5.08 16.54 3.41
CA TYR A 55 -5.49 15.84 4.63
C TYR A 55 -4.71 14.55 4.84
N LEU A 56 -3.82 14.22 3.93
CA LEU A 56 -3.09 12.96 3.91
C LEU A 56 -1.91 13.01 4.87
N ASP A 57 -1.80 12.01 5.75
CA ASP A 57 -0.58 11.76 6.49
C ASP A 57 0.38 11.00 5.58
N LEU A 58 1.36 11.73 5.03
CA LEU A 58 2.26 11.22 4.00
C LEU A 58 3.71 11.28 4.46
N GLU A 59 4.44 10.22 4.19
CA GLU A 59 5.89 10.21 4.32
C GLU A 59 6.51 9.66 3.03
N VAL A 60 7.45 10.42 2.43
CA VAL A 60 8.16 10.02 1.22
C VAL A 60 9.57 9.62 1.59
N HIS A 61 9.99 8.44 1.13
CA HIS A 61 11.31 7.88 1.39
C HIS A 61 12.15 7.93 0.11
N GLU A 62 13.40 8.40 0.22
CA GLU A 62 14.28 8.54 -0.93
C GLU A 62 14.67 7.20 -1.55
N SER A 63 14.64 6.12 -0.76
CA SER A 63 14.93 4.77 -1.22
C SER A 63 14.29 3.73 -0.32
N TYR A 64 14.23 2.48 -0.81
CA TYR A 64 13.83 1.35 0.02
C TYR A 64 14.76 1.17 1.23
N GLU A 65 16.05 1.39 1.05
CA GLU A 65 17.06 1.29 2.12
C GLU A 65 16.77 2.31 3.23
N ASP A 66 16.42 3.54 2.86
CA ASP A 66 16.07 4.58 3.84
C ASP A 66 14.78 4.22 4.59
N PHE A 67 13.80 3.67 3.89
CA PHE A 67 12.58 3.17 4.52
C PHE A 67 12.90 2.07 5.54
N MET A 68 13.72 1.10 5.16
CA MET A 68 14.08 -0.03 6.04
C MET A 68 14.91 0.39 7.23
N LYS A 69 15.80 1.38 7.09
CA LYS A 69 16.55 1.95 8.24
C LYS A 69 15.61 2.51 9.29
N LYS A 70 14.54 3.14 8.86
CA LYS A 70 13.58 3.78 9.77
C LYS A 70 12.54 2.81 10.33
N TYR A 71 12.05 1.90 9.51
CA TYR A 71 10.89 1.05 9.83
C TYR A 71 11.14 -0.45 9.72
N GLY A 72 12.32 -0.88 9.29
CA GLY A 72 12.58 -2.29 9.00
C GLY A 72 12.53 -3.23 10.20
N HIS A 73 12.51 -2.69 11.42
CA HIS A 73 12.34 -3.47 12.65
C HIS A 73 10.87 -3.86 12.89
N ASN A 74 9.94 -3.28 12.15
CA ASN A 74 8.53 -3.64 12.24
C ASN A 74 8.22 -4.83 11.35
N LYS A 75 7.13 -5.53 11.67
CA LYS A 75 6.57 -6.54 10.77
C LYS A 75 5.98 -5.83 9.55
N ILE A 76 6.38 -6.26 8.36
CA ILE A 76 5.90 -5.73 7.09
C ILE A 76 5.23 -6.86 6.32
N TYR A 77 3.95 -6.70 6.02
CA TYR A 77 3.21 -7.58 5.12
C TYR A 77 3.35 -7.07 3.70
N LEU A 78 3.57 -7.96 2.76
CA LEU A 78 3.63 -7.61 1.33
C LEU A 78 2.48 -8.31 0.60
N ALA A 79 1.67 -7.54 -0.08
CA ALA A 79 0.67 -8.07 -1.02
C ALA A 79 1.38 -8.44 -2.32
N SER A 80 1.36 -9.72 -2.66
CA SER A 80 2.03 -10.27 -3.83
C SER A 80 1.14 -11.32 -4.50
N THR A 81 1.21 -11.40 -5.82
CA THR A 81 0.52 -12.48 -6.56
C THR A 81 1.10 -13.86 -6.25
N HIS A 82 2.28 -13.90 -5.63
CA HIS A 82 2.98 -15.12 -5.20
C HIS A 82 2.94 -15.34 -3.69
N GLY A 83 2.05 -14.64 -2.99
CA GLY A 83 1.90 -14.81 -1.54
C GLY A 83 1.45 -16.22 -1.17
N SER A 84 1.97 -16.73 -0.05
CA SER A 84 1.67 -18.09 0.44
C SER A 84 0.33 -18.17 1.17
N GLU A 85 -0.18 -17.05 1.64
CA GLU A 85 -1.34 -16.96 2.51
C GLU A 85 -2.36 -16.00 1.90
N PHE A 86 -3.66 -16.27 2.05
CA PHE A 86 -4.68 -15.32 1.65
C PHE A 86 -4.75 -14.16 2.64
N TYR A 87 -5.06 -12.98 2.15
CA TYR A 87 -5.07 -11.74 2.94
C TYR A 87 -6.00 -11.81 4.16
N ASP A 88 -7.08 -12.58 4.08
CA ASP A 88 -8.06 -12.70 5.17
C ASP A 88 -7.64 -13.71 6.24
N GLU A 89 -6.59 -14.48 5.99
CA GLU A 89 -5.98 -15.38 6.97
C GLU A 89 -4.94 -14.67 7.84
N VAL A 90 -4.44 -13.52 7.40
CA VAL A 90 -3.45 -12.73 8.14
C VAL A 90 -4.10 -12.08 9.37
N LYS A 91 -3.39 -12.11 10.50
CA LYS A 91 -3.84 -11.48 11.75
C LYS A 91 -3.20 -10.09 11.86
N PHE A 92 -3.93 -9.07 11.43
CA PHE A 92 -3.44 -7.69 11.47
C PHE A 92 -3.59 -7.09 12.87
N LYS A 93 -2.64 -6.21 13.20
CA LYS A 93 -2.68 -5.39 14.42
C LYS A 93 -2.61 -3.92 14.04
N GLN A 94 -3.27 -3.07 14.81
CA GLN A 94 -3.23 -1.62 14.59
C GLN A 94 -1.77 -1.15 14.55
N GLY A 95 -1.44 -0.37 13.52
CA GLY A 95 -0.08 0.13 13.31
C GLY A 95 0.78 -0.74 12.40
N ASP A 96 0.30 -1.91 11.98
CA ASP A 96 1.07 -2.77 11.06
C ASP A 96 1.35 -2.06 9.73
N PHE A 97 2.43 -2.49 9.09
CA PHE A 97 2.86 -2.03 7.77
C PHE A 97 2.38 -3.00 6.70
N ILE A 98 1.72 -2.47 5.68
CA ILE A 98 1.21 -3.26 4.55
C ILE A 98 1.79 -2.65 3.28
N MET A 99 2.68 -3.39 2.61
CA MET A 99 3.40 -2.94 1.42
C MET A 99 2.77 -3.51 0.16
N PHE A 100 2.80 -2.71 -0.89
CA PHE A 100 2.32 -3.07 -2.23
C PHE A 100 3.42 -2.74 -3.24
N GLY A 101 3.63 -3.63 -4.18
CA GLY A 101 4.66 -3.48 -5.20
C GLY A 101 4.24 -2.62 -6.38
N ARG A 102 5.19 -2.42 -7.31
CA ARG A 102 4.96 -1.68 -8.55
C ARG A 102 3.85 -2.34 -9.37
N GLU A 103 3.11 -1.52 -10.10
CA GLU A 103 1.96 -2.00 -10.88
C GLU A 103 2.37 -3.01 -11.96
N THR A 104 3.54 -2.83 -12.59
CA THR A 104 3.98 -3.67 -13.71
C THR A 104 4.76 -4.92 -13.28
N CYS A 105 5.54 -4.86 -12.20
CA CYS A 105 6.49 -5.94 -11.87
C CYS A 105 6.65 -6.25 -10.38
N GLY A 106 5.78 -5.71 -9.53
CA GLY A 106 5.87 -5.99 -8.09
C GLY A 106 7.15 -5.44 -7.46
N VAL A 107 7.79 -6.25 -6.62
CA VAL A 107 9.03 -5.89 -5.91
C VAL A 107 10.17 -6.82 -6.31
N PRO A 108 11.44 -6.39 -6.12
CA PRO A 108 12.58 -7.29 -6.28
C PRO A 108 12.51 -8.46 -5.29
N GLU A 109 13.22 -9.54 -5.61
CA GLU A 109 13.22 -10.77 -4.81
C GLU A 109 13.69 -10.54 -3.37
N ASP A 110 14.70 -9.71 -3.16
CA ASP A 110 15.20 -9.39 -1.82
C ASP A 110 14.15 -8.68 -0.96
N VAL A 111 13.36 -7.79 -1.55
CA VAL A 111 12.25 -7.13 -0.86
C VAL A 111 11.16 -8.15 -0.52
N HIS A 112 10.80 -9.01 -1.49
CA HIS A 112 9.84 -10.09 -1.30
C HIS A 112 10.24 -10.98 -0.12
N ASN A 113 11.49 -11.39 -0.06
CA ASN A 113 12.01 -12.28 0.98
C ASN A 113 12.11 -11.63 2.36
N ALA A 114 12.19 -10.30 2.41
CA ALA A 114 12.26 -9.56 3.67
C ALA A 114 10.88 -9.32 4.32
N CYS A 115 9.79 -9.68 3.65
CA CYS A 115 8.43 -9.41 4.10
C CYS A 115 7.66 -10.71 4.33
N GLU A 116 6.60 -10.62 5.13
CA GLU A 116 5.59 -11.68 5.18
C GLU A 116 4.62 -11.48 4.01
N ASN A 117 4.48 -12.52 3.19
CA ASN A 117 3.76 -12.43 1.93
C ASN A 117 2.32 -12.91 2.05
N MET A 118 1.41 -12.17 1.46
CA MET A 118 -0.01 -12.52 1.37
C MET A 118 -0.52 -12.20 -0.02
N ARG A 119 -1.69 -12.72 -0.38
CA ARG A 119 -2.30 -12.46 -1.67
C ARG A 119 -3.81 -12.29 -1.58
N VAL A 120 -4.37 -11.56 -2.53
CA VAL A 120 -5.80 -11.56 -2.80
C VAL A 120 -6.08 -12.66 -3.81
N PRO A 121 -6.98 -13.61 -3.50
CA PRO A 121 -7.26 -14.69 -4.45
C PRO A 121 -7.86 -14.16 -5.74
N MET A 122 -7.42 -14.74 -6.85
CA MET A 122 -7.87 -14.41 -8.20
C MET A 122 -8.16 -15.69 -8.96
N ILE A 123 -8.93 -15.59 -10.03
CA ILE A 123 -9.23 -16.76 -10.86
C ILE A 123 -7.94 -17.36 -11.44
N LYS A 124 -7.82 -18.67 -11.39
CA LYS A 124 -6.58 -19.38 -11.80
C LYS A 124 -6.24 -19.25 -13.28
N SER A 125 -7.25 -19.08 -14.12
CA SER A 125 -7.08 -19.03 -15.58
C SER A 125 -6.59 -17.69 -16.11
N SER A 126 -6.51 -16.64 -15.27
CA SER A 126 -6.08 -15.31 -15.70
C SER A 126 -4.60 -15.10 -15.45
N ASP A 127 -3.94 -14.47 -16.42
CA ASP A 127 -2.56 -13.97 -16.29
C ASP A 127 -2.54 -12.52 -15.81
N ARG A 128 -3.72 -11.90 -15.62
CA ARG A 128 -3.85 -10.52 -15.17
C ARG A 128 -4.06 -10.45 -13.68
N SER A 129 -3.70 -9.31 -13.09
CA SER A 129 -3.91 -9.03 -11.67
C SER A 129 -4.92 -7.90 -11.48
N LEU A 130 -5.42 -7.77 -10.26
CA LEU A 130 -6.29 -6.66 -9.88
C LEU A 130 -5.54 -5.34 -9.96
N ASN A 131 -6.25 -4.27 -10.25
CA ASN A 131 -5.74 -2.91 -10.16
C ASN A 131 -5.17 -2.67 -8.76
N LEU A 132 -4.04 -1.99 -8.67
CA LEU A 132 -3.34 -1.75 -7.41
C LEU A 132 -4.23 -1.05 -6.37
N SER A 133 -4.93 0.01 -6.76
CA SER A 133 -5.77 0.75 -5.81
C SER A 133 -6.94 -0.09 -5.29
N ASN A 134 -7.47 -0.99 -6.10
CA ASN A 134 -8.49 -1.94 -5.66
C ASN A 134 -7.93 -2.92 -4.64
N THR A 135 -6.74 -3.46 -4.90
CA THR A 135 -6.06 -4.39 -3.99
C THR A 135 -5.80 -3.74 -2.64
N VAL A 136 -5.33 -2.48 -2.64
CA VAL A 136 -5.11 -1.73 -1.41
C VAL A 136 -6.40 -1.58 -0.61
N ALA A 137 -7.49 -1.21 -1.27
CA ALA A 137 -8.78 -1.04 -0.60
C ALA A 137 -9.29 -2.36 0.00
N ILE A 138 -9.19 -3.46 -0.74
CA ILE A 138 -9.61 -4.78 -0.27
C ILE A 138 -8.86 -5.17 1.02
N ILE A 139 -7.55 -5.08 0.99
CA ILE A 139 -6.72 -5.49 2.14
C ILE A 139 -6.87 -4.52 3.30
N ALA A 140 -6.88 -3.22 3.04
CA ALA A 140 -7.04 -2.22 4.09
C ALA A 140 -8.34 -2.40 4.85
N TYR A 141 -9.44 -2.65 4.14
CA TYR A 141 -10.75 -2.85 4.80
C TYR A 141 -10.84 -4.17 5.54
N GLU A 142 -10.18 -5.22 5.09
CA GLU A 142 -10.08 -6.46 5.88
C GLU A 142 -9.29 -6.21 7.17
N ALA A 143 -8.17 -5.51 7.08
CA ALA A 143 -7.37 -5.17 8.26
C ALA A 143 -8.15 -4.29 9.25
N LEU A 144 -8.87 -3.28 8.72
CA LEU A 144 -9.72 -2.40 9.53
C LEU A 144 -10.85 -3.16 10.21
N LYS A 145 -11.47 -4.09 9.50
CA LYS A 145 -12.51 -4.97 10.06
C LYS A 145 -11.98 -5.73 11.28
N GLN A 146 -10.77 -6.29 11.15
CA GLN A 146 -10.17 -7.06 12.24
C GLN A 146 -9.93 -6.26 13.51
N ILE A 147 -9.65 -4.96 13.37
CA ILE A 147 -9.43 -4.08 14.54
C ILE A 147 -10.67 -3.27 14.94
N GLY A 148 -11.82 -3.51 14.31
CA GLY A 148 -13.09 -2.92 14.71
C GLY A 148 -13.37 -1.52 14.15
N PHE A 149 -12.77 -1.13 13.04
CA PHE A 149 -12.99 0.16 12.37
C PHE A 149 -12.82 1.37 13.30
N PRO A 150 -11.66 1.56 13.96
CA PRO A 150 -11.49 2.67 14.92
C PRO A 150 -11.68 4.02 14.24
N ASN A 151 -12.43 4.92 14.90
CA ASN A 151 -12.74 6.27 14.46
C ASN A 151 -13.53 6.35 13.14
N MET A 152 -14.18 5.27 12.75
CA MET A 152 -14.98 5.20 11.53
C MET A 152 -16.46 5.07 11.87
N LYS A 153 -17.34 5.61 10.97
CA LYS A 153 -18.80 5.52 11.10
C LYS A 153 -19.41 4.64 10.05
#